data_7e90b1a07bf2e1cc4fc837782ce70738
#
_entry.id   7e90b1a07bf2e1cc4fc837782ce70738
#
_cell.length_a   1.000
_cell.length_b   1.000
_cell.length_c   1.000
_cell.angle_alpha   90.00
_cell.angle_beta   90.00
_cell.angle_gamma   90.00
#
_symmetry.space_group_name_H-M   'P 1'
#
loop_
_entity.id
_entity.type
_entity.pdbx_description
1 polymer ?
#
loop_
_entity_poly.entity_id
_entity_poly.type
_entity_poly.pdbx_seq_one_letter_code
_entity_poly.pdbx_strand_id
1 'polypeptide(L)'
;MDLLNRSAFILRPKQPYLEWTRQDDAEGLAEGVFEALNHEPVVYLVPGWEDPEEEQHILREFWHALFEAMLSAWVTDETLWPEKRSLKMFREWFEIRTHSMVQDIYMDEAIEYV
;
A
#
# COMPACT_ATOMS: atom_id res chain seq x y z
N MET A 1 -6.53 3.74 -25.76
CA MET A 1 -6.34 4.00 -24.31
C MET A 1 -7.57 3.45 -23.59
N ASP A 2 -7.38 2.35 -22.87
CA ASP A 2 -8.49 1.65 -22.23
C ASP A 2 -8.49 1.85 -20.71
N LEU A 3 -9.69 2.05 -20.14
CA LEU A 3 -9.91 2.08 -18.72
C LEU A 3 -9.83 0.67 -18.16
N LEU A 4 -9.00 0.44 -17.17
CA LEU A 4 -8.91 -0.86 -16.50
C LEU A 4 -10.10 -1.10 -15.58
N ASN A 5 -10.42 -2.38 -15.37
CA ASN A 5 -11.43 -2.79 -14.39
C ASN A 5 -10.86 -2.85 -12.97
N ARG A 6 -9.95 -1.94 -12.68
CA ARG A 6 -9.29 -1.80 -11.38
C ARG A 6 -9.24 -0.33 -10.99
N SER A 7 -9.25 -0.10 -9.70
CA SER A 7 -8.90 1.19 -9.11
C SER A 7 -7.57 1.05 -8.38
N ALA A 8 -7.01 2.14 -7.92
CA ALA A 8 -5.67 2.12 -7.32
C ALA A 8 -5.64 2.78 -5.95
N PHE A 9 -4.90 2.17 -5.03
CA PHE A 9 -4.49 2.79 -3.78
C PHE A 9 -2.98 3.00 -3.82
N ILE A 10 -2.55 4.17 -3.37
CA ILE A 10 -1.13 4.52 -3.22
C ILE A 10 -0.91 4.81 -1.75
N LEU A 11 0.05 4.12 -1.14
CA LEU A 11 0.33 4.23 0.30
C LEU A 11 1.70 4.84 0.52
N ARG A 12 1.74 5.88 1.37
CA ARG A 12 3.00 6.44 1.86
C ARG A 12 3.12 6.20 3.35
N PRO A 13 4.24 5.65 3.83
CA PRO A 13 4.40 5.43 5.27
C PRO A 13 4.53 6.73 6.03
N LYS A 14 3.95 6.74 7.24
CA LYS A 14 4.02 7.84 8.20
C LYS A 14 4.95 7.46 9.35
N GLN A 15 5.13 8.37 10.29
CA GLN A 15 6.07 8.21 11.40
C GLN A 15 5.92 6.88 12.18
N PRO A 16 4.71 6.38 12.50
CA PRO A 16 4.59 5.11 13.22
C PRO A 16 5.21 3.92 12.48
N TYR A 17 5.12 3.89 11.15
CA TYR A 17 5.77 2.86 10.35
C TYR A 17 7.30 2.94 10.49
N LEU A 18 7.86 4.14 10.39
CA LEU A 18 9.30 4.35 10.57
C LEU A 18 9.76 3.90 11.96
N GLU A 19 9.02 4.25 13.00
CA GLU A 19 9.35 3.84 14.36
C GLU A 19 9.33 2.32 14.53
N TRP A 20 8.37 1.65 13.90
CA TRP A 20 8.31 0.21 13.90
C TRP A 20 9.54 -0.41 13.21
N THR A 21 9.92 0.09 12.02
CA THR A 21 11.09 -0.43 11.30
C THR A 21 12.38 -0.23 12.07
N ARG A 22 12.48 0.83 12.87
CA ARG A 22 13.67 1.12 13.67
C ARG A 22 13.93 0.09 14.77
N GLN A 23 12.91 -0.63 15.21
CA GLN A 23 13.04 -1.60 16.30
C GLN A 23 13.98 -2.77 15.96
N ASP A 24 14.03 -3.17 14.70
CA ASP A 24 14.85 -4.30 14.23
C ASP A 24 15.79 -3.85 13.11
N ASP A 25 16.39 -2.69 13.26
CA ASP A 25 17.22 -2.06 12.24
C ASP A 25 18.71 -2.15 12.57
N ALA A 26 19.21 -3.38 12.64
CA ALA A 26 20.63 -3.62 12.97
C ALA A 26 21.60 -3.00 11.95
N GLU A 27 21.16 -2.84 10.71
CA GLU A 27 22.01 -2.33 9.62
C GLU A 27 21.83 -0.83 9.33
N GLY A 28 20.90 -0.16 10.02
CA GLY A 28 20.65 1.26 9.82
C GLY A 28 19.95 1.60 8.51
N LEU A 29 19.04 0.73 8.05
CA LEU A 29 18.37 0.88 6.76
C LEU A 29 17.00 1.56 6.82
N ALA A 30 16.43 1.73 8.02
CA ALA A 30 15.05 2.17 8.19
C ALA A 30 14.75 3.51 7.53
N GLU A 31 15.59 4.52 7.75
CA GLU A 31 15.39 5.85 7.17
C GLU A 31 15.44 5.83 5.66
N GLY A 32 16.38 5.08 5.07
CA GLY A 32 16.51 4.97 3.63
C GLY A 32 15.29 4.29 2.99
N VAL A 33 14.78 3.24 3.60
CA VAL A 33 13.57 2.55 3.13
C VAL A 33 12.36 3.47 3.25
N PHE A 34 12.22 4.18 4.38
CA PHE A 34 11.14 5.13 4.58
C PHE A 34 11.14 6.24 3.52
N GLU A 35 12.29 6.82 3.24
CA GLU A 35 12.42 7.85 2.21
C GLU A 35 12.10 7.30 0.82
N ALA A 36 12.57 6.11 0.50
CA ALA A 36 12.33 5.47 -0.79
C ALA A 36 10.82 5.20 -1.00
N LEU A 37 10.14 4.67 0.01
CA LEU A 37 8.70 4.40 -0.06
C LEU A 37 7.86 5.67 -0.17
N ASN A 38 8.35 6.79 0.37
CA ASN A 38 7.67 8.08 0.24
C ASN A 38 7.95 8.76 -1.09
N HIS A 39 9.16 8.60 -1.62
CA HIS A 39 9.55 9.20 -2.89
C HIS A 39 8.90 8.49 -4.08
N GLU A 40 8.86 7.17 -4.03
CA GLU A 40 8.31 6.34 -5.10
C GLU A 40 7.43 5.23 -4.51
N PRO A 41 6.21 5.58 -4.05
CA PRO A 41 5.34 4.62 -3.41
C PRO A 41 4.83 3.56 -4.39
N VAL A 42 4.54 2.37 -3.86
CA VAL A 42 3.94 1.29 -4.63
C VAL A 42 2.48 1.62 -4.94
N VAL A 43 2.06 1.27 -6.14
CA VAL A 43 0.65 1.37 -6.57
C VAL A 43 0.01 -0.01 -6.41
N TYR A 44 -1.07 -0.08 -5.62
CA TYR A 44 -1.80 -1.32 -5.40
C TYR A 44 -3.10 -1.29 -6.18
N LEU A 45 -3.30 -2.26 -7.06
CA LEU A 45 -4.56 -2.39 -7.80
C LEU A 45 -5.56 -3.16 -6.95
N VAL A 46 -6.77 -2.63 -6.88
CA VAL A 46 -7.88 -3.21 -6.12
C VAL A 46 -9.12 -3.27 -7.02
N PRO A 47 -10.20 -3.96 -6.62
CA PRO A 47 -11.44 -3.93 -7.41
C PRO A 47 -11.89 -2.50 -7.70
N GLY A 48 -12.41 -2.27 -8.90
CA GLY A 48 -12.83 -0.95 -9.31
C GLY A 48 -14.03 -0.42 -8.52
N TRP A 49 -14.07 0.89 -8.32
CA TRP A 49 -15.22 1.58 -7.74
C TRP A 49 -15.57 2.82 -8.56
N GLU A 50 -16.81 3.29 -8.44
CA GLU A 50 -17.30 4.48 -9.15
C GLU A 50 -17.70 5.60 -8.20
N ASP A 51 -18.08 5.29 -6.96
CA ASP A 51 -18.54 6.28 -6.00
C ASP A 51 -17.82 6.15 -4.64
N PRO A 52 -17.90 7.20 -3.79
CA PRO A 52 -17.20 7.22 -2.50
C PRO A 52 -17.62 6.11 -1.53
N GLU A 53 -18.85 5.61 -1.61
CA GLU A 53 -19.31 4.53 -0.74
C GLU A 53 -18.63 3.21 -1.12
N GLU A 54 -18.51 2.94 -2.40
CA GLU A 54 -17.78 1.79 -2.90
C GLU A 54 -16.32 1.85 -2.53
N GLU A 55 -15.68 3.03 -2.63
CA GLU A 55 -14.29 3.23 -2.22
C GLU A 55 -14.09 2.84 -0.76
N GLN A 56 -14.96 3.29 0.13
CA GLN A 56 -14.87 2.96 1.55
C GLN A 56 -15.09 1.47 1.81
N HIS A 57 -15.98 0.84 1.05
CA HIS A 57 -16.21 -0.60 1.12
C HIS A 57 -14.96 -1.37 0.73
N ILE A 58 -14.31 -0.98 -0.37
CA ILE A 58 -13.06 -1.59 -0.85
C ILE A 58 -11.96 -1.42 0.21
N LEU A 59 -11.83 -0.25 0.79
CA LEU A 59 -10.84 -0.02 1.84
C LEU A 59 -11.08 -0.93 3.05
N ARG A 60 -12.33 -1.07 3.50
CA ARG A 60 -12.67 -1.95 4.62
C ARG A 60 -12.39 -3.42 4.32
N GLU A 61 -12.53 -3.81 3.07
CA GLU A 61 -12.26 -5.19 2.66
C GLU A 61 -10.76 -5.48 2.51
N PHE A 62 -9.98 -4.53 2.02
CA PHE A 62 -8.58 -4.76 1.63
C PHE A 62 -7.52 -4.15 2.54
N TRP A 63 -7.89 -3.35 3.55
CA TRP A 63 -6.88 -2.70 4.41
C TRP A 63 -5.89 -3.70 5.01
N HIS A 64 -6.38 -4.87 5.40
CA HIS A 64 -5.54 -5.89 6.05
C HIS A 64 -4.46 -6.39 5.09
N ALA A 65 -4.85 -6.73 3.87
CA ALA A 65 -3.90 -7.16 2.84
C ALA A 65 -2.90 -6.06 2.47
N LEU A 66 -3.38 -4.83 2.38
CA LEU A 66 -2.53 -3.66 2.09
C LEU A 66 -1.52 -3.42 3.23
N PHE A 67 -1.97 -3.56 4.48
CA PHE A 67 -1.09 -3.42 5.64
C PHE A 67 0.02 -4.47 5.59
N GLU A 68 -0.36 -5.72 5.35
CA GLU A 68 0.62 -6.82 5.26
C GLU A 68 1.61 -6.61 4.11
N ALA A 69 1.17 -6.10 2.98
CA ALA A 69 2.06 -5.78 1.86
C ALA A 69 3.11 -4.74 2.28
N MET A 70 2.70 -3.71 3.02
CA MET A 70 3.63 -2.68 3.51
C MET A 70 4.56 -3.20 4.62
N LEU A 71 4.08 -4.11 5.46
CA LEU A 71 4.93 -4.75 6.47
C LEU A 71 6.00 -5.63 5.81
N SER A 72 5.62 -6.40 4.80
CA SER A 72 6.57 -7.25 4.06
C SER A 72 7.59 -6.46 3.25
N ALA A 73 7.32 -5.20 2.94
CA ALA A 73 8.30 -4.32 2.31
C ALA A 73 9.52 -4.08 3.21
N TRP A 74 9.35 -4.18 4.53
CA TRP A 74 10.45 -4.08 5.50
C TRP A 74 11.01 -5.46 5.87
N VAL A 75 10.14 -6.37 6.30
CA VAL A 75 10.56 -7.70 6.75
C VAL A 75 9.48 -8.73 6.44
N THR A 76 9.90 -9.88 5.89
CA THR A 76 8.96 -10.95 5.53
C THR A 76 8.64 -11.89 6.70
N ASP A 77 9.39 -11.81 7.79
CA ASP A 77 9.14 -12.59 9.00
C ASP A 77 7.90 -12.03 9.73
N GLU A 78 6.78 -12.72 9.61
CA GLU A 78 5.50 -12.31 10.19
C GLU A 78 5.52 -12.25 11.72
N THR A 79 6.44 -12.94 12.37
CA THR A 79 6.57 -12.88 13.83
C THR A 79 7.02 -11.51 14.34
N LEU A 80 7.60 -10.70 13.45
CA LEU A 80 8.04 -9.34 13.76
C LEU A 80 6.99 -8.28 13.46
N TRP A 81 5.87 -8.68 12.87
CA TRP A 81 4.77 -7.76 12.53
C TRP A 81 3.95 -7.42 13.77
N PRO A 82 3.31 -6.24 13.81
CA PRO A 82 2.36 -5.94 14.89
C PRO A 82 1.24 -6.97 14.93
N GLU A 83 0.97 -7.54 16.11
CA GLU A 83 -0.03 -8.61 16.26
C GLU A 83 -1.47 -8.12 16.15
N LYS A 84 -1.77 -6.98 16.74
CA LYS A 84 -3.12 -6.43 16.76
C LYS A 84 -3.22 -5.23 15.81
N ARG A 85 -3.66 -5.53 14.61
CA ARG A 85 -3.83 -4.51 13.58
C ARG A 85 -5.30 -4.16 13.41
N SER A 86 -5.57 -2.92 13.01
CA SER A 86 -6.93 -2.44 12.76
C SER A 86 -6.91 -1.43 11.61
N LEU A 87 -8.06 -1.14 11.04
CA LEU A 87 -8.21 -0.10 10.03
C LEU A 87 -7.78 1.27 10.57
N LYS A 88 -8.09 1.54 11.84
CA LYS A 88 -7.67 2.78 12.50
C LYS A 88 -6.15 2.89 12.52
N MET A 89 -5.46 1.83 12.93
CA MET A 89 -4.00 1.76 12.94
C MET A 89 -3.43 1.93 11.53
N PHE A 90 -4.04 1.29 10.54
CA PHE A 90 -3.65 1.42 9.15
C PHE A 90 -3.67 2.88 8.70
N ARG A 91 -4.74 3.62 9.03
CA ARG A 91 -4.84 5.05 8.71
C ARG A 91 -3.84 5.92 9.46
N GLU A 92 -3.44 5.51 10.65
CA GLU A 92 -2.41 6.22 11.43
C GLU A 92 -1.01 5.98 10.87
N TRP A 93 -0.78 4.81 10.29
CA TRP A 93 0.54 4.41 9.78
C TRP A 93 0.81 4.82 8.34
N PHE A 94 -0.24 5.06 7.55
CA PHE A 94 -0.10 5.35 6.12
C PHE A 94 -0.97 6.51 5.67
N GLU A 95 -0.41 7.33 4.79
CA GLU A 95 -1.19 8.25 3.97
C GLU A 95 -1.77 7.43 2.83
N ILE A 96 -3.09 7.48 2.66
CA ILE A 96 -3.79 6.70 1.64
C ILE A 96 -4.25 7.64 0.53
N ARG A 97 -3.74 7.43 -0.68
CA ARG A 97 -4.20 8.12 -1.88
C ARG A 97 -4.98 7.14 -2.73
N THR A 98 -6.11 7.59 -3.27
CA THR A 98 -7.01 6.73 -4.03
C THR A 98 -7.25 7.28 -5.41
N HIS A 99 -7.33 6.39 -6.38
CA HIS A 99 -7.61 6.72 -7.78
C HIS A 99 -8.62 5.73 -8.33
N SER A 100 -9.84 6.20 -8.63
CA SER A 100 -10.89 5.33 -9.16
C SER A 100 -10.63 4.90 -10.60
N MET A 101 -9.93 5.74 -11.37
CA MET A 101 -9.71 5.50 -12.79
C MET A 101 -8.25 5.21 -13.08
N VAL A 102 -7.99 4.04 -13.67
CA VAL A 102 -6.66 3.62 -14.11
C VAL A 102 -6.77 3.27 -15.59
N GLN A 103 -5.96 3.91 -16.42
CA GLN A 103 -5.98 3.72 -17.86
C GLN A 103 -4.67 3.13 -18.34
N ASP A 104 -4.75 2.20 -19.30
CA ASP A 104 -3.60 1.67 -19.97
C ASP A 104 -3.39 2.45 -21.27
N ILE A 105 -2.27 3.14 -21.38
CA ILE A 105 -1.90 3.90 -22.58
C ILE A 105 -1.02 3.09 -23.53
N TYR A 106 -0.42 2.00 -23.04
CA TYR A 106 0.43 1.13 -23.85
C TYR A 106 -0.38 -0.07 -24.34
N MET A 107 -0.82 0.00 -25.58
CA MET A 107 -1.78 -0.96 -26.14
C MET A 107 -1.12 -2.10 -26.93
N ASP A 108 0.21 -2.07 -27.07
CA ASP A 108 0.93 -3.01 -27.94
C ASP A 108 1.14 -4.38 -27.30
N GLU A 109 1.01 -4.49 -25.99
CA GLU A 109 1.09 -5.78 -25.31
C GLU A 109 0.18 -5.83 -24.08
N ALA A 110 -0.19 -7.04 -23.69
CA ALA A 110 -1.05 -7.26 -22.53
C ALA A 110 -0.30 -6.99 -21.23
N ILE A 111 -1.05 -6.61 -20.18
CA ILE A 111 -0.53 -6.49 -18.82
C ILE A 111 -0.29 -7.89 -18.28
N GLU A 112 0.87 -8.12 -17.70
CA GLU A 112 1.26 -9.41 -17.14
C GLU A 112 1.70 -9.28 -15.68
N TYR A 113 1.47 -10.35 -14.91
CA TYR A 113 2.04 -10.47 -13.57
C TYR A 113 3.47 -11.01 -13.67
N VAL A 114 4.39 -10.37 -12.98
CA VAL A 114 5.81 -10.73 -13.02
C VAL A 114 6.29 -11.37 -11.72
#